data_71ce8b25d5392c375eeedd3c47f293a1
#
_entry.id   71ce8b25d5392c375eeedd3c47f293a1
#
_cell.length_a   1.000
_cell.length_b   1.000
_cell.length_c   1.000
_cell.angle_alpha   90.00
_cell.angle_beta   90.00
_cell.angle_gamma   90.00
#
_symmetry.space_group_name_H-M   'P 1'
#
loop_
_entity.id
_entity.type
_entity.pdbx_description
1 polymer ?
#
loop_
_entity_poly.entity_id
_entity_poly.type
_entity_poly.pdbx_seq_one_letter_code
_entity_poly.pdbx_strand_id
1 'polypeptide(L)' 'MTKRLPSVRPQEVVRALERAGWQVARQKGSHLSLKKEGVAFLVTVPLHRRELPRGTLRAIVEDAGLSVEEFLDLL' A
#
# COMPACT_ATOMS: atom_id res chain seq x y z
N MET A 1 11.21 -20.44 -1.78
CA MET A 1 10.28 -20.23 -0.66
C MET A 1 9.51 -18.93 -0.83
N THR A 2 8.23 -18.97 -0.54
CA THR A 2 7.39 -17.77 -0.63
C THR A 2 7.62 -16.90 0.60
N LYS A 3 7.97 -15.64 0.39
CA LYS A 3 8.12 -14.68 1.49
C LYS A 3 6.75 -14.26 2.00
N ARG A 4 6.65 -14.05 3.29
CA ARG A 4 5.43 -13.58 3.92
C ARG A 4 5.47 -12.07 4.09
N LEU A 5 4.30 -11.45 4.00
CA LEU A 5 4.16 -10.04 4.33
C LEU A 5 4.34 -9.86 5.84
N PRO A 6 5.16 -8.91 6.27
CA PRO A 6 5.32 -8.61 7.70
C PRO A 6 4.15 -7.78 8.20
N SER A 7 4.07 -7.60 9.51
CA SER A 7 3.19 -6.59 10.07
C SER A 7 3.75 -5.22 9.76
N VAL A 8 2.94 -4.37 9.14
CA VAL A 8 3.36 -3.02 8.78
C VAL A 8 2.30 -2.01 9.19
N ARG A 9 2.75 -0.81 9.48
CA ARG A 9 1.87 0.31 9.77
C ARG A 9 1.40 0.95 8.47
N PRO A 10 0.20 1.55 8.47
CA PRO A 10 -0.31 2.22 7.27
C PRO A 10 0.67 3.22 6.67
N GLN A 11 1.36 4.00 7.51
CA GLN A 11 2.32 5.00 7.05
C GLN A 11 3.50 4.37 6.30
N GLU A 12 3.92 3.18 6.72
CA GLU A 12 5.00 2.46 6.03
C GLU A 12 4.54 1.99 4.66
N VAL A 13 3.29 1.55 4.58
CA VAL A 13 2.70 1.14 3.30
C VAL A 13 2.63 2.33 2.34
N VAL A 14 2.18 3.49 2.83
CA VAL A 14 2.11 4.70 2.02
C VAL A 14 3.49 5.06 1.46
N ARG A 15 4.52 5.02 2.30
CA ARG A 15 5.88 5.32 1.85
C ARG A 15 6.37 4.33 0.80
N ALA A 16 6.10 3.04 1.00
CA ALA A 16 6.47 2.03 0.03
C ALA A 16 5.80 2.27 -1.32
N LEU A 17 4.50 2.60 -1.29
CA LEU A 17 3.76 2.90 -2.51
C LEU A 17 4.30 4.16 -3.19
N GLU A 18 4.67 5.18 -2.43
CA GLU A 18 5.27 6.38 -3.00
C GLU A 18 6.59 6.06 -3.71
N ARG A 19 7.40 5.19 -3.11
CA ARG A 19 8.64 4.73 -3.75
C ARG A 19 8.38 3.94 -5.03
N ALA A 20 7.22 3.31 -5.12
CA ALA A 20 6.80 2.57 -6.32
C ALA A 20 6.16 3.47 -7.37
N GLY A 21 6.09 4.78 -7.14
CA GLY A 21 5.56 5.72 -8.11
C GLY A 21 4.12 6.17 -7.86
N TRP A 22 3.51 5.72 -6.77
CA TRP A 22 2.18 6.18 -6.39
C TRP A 22 2.27 7.53 -5.71
N GLN A 23 1.26 8.36 -5.87
CA GLN A 23 1.19 9.68 -5.26
C GLN A 23 -0.11 9.82 -4.49
N VAL A 24 -0.05 10.52 -3.37
CA VAL A 24 -1.26 10.82 -2.60
C VAL A 24 -2.18 11.67 -3.45
N ALA A 25 -3.39 11.18 -3.67
CA ALA A 25 -4.41 11.88 -4.43
C ALA A 25 -5.35 12.66 -3.49
N ARG A 26 -5.79 12.01 -2.42
CA ARG A 26 -6.69 12.65 -1.46
C ARG A 26 -6.73 11.85 -0.16
N GLN A 27 -7.20 12.48 0.88
CA GLN A 27 -7.49 11.81 2.15
C GLN A 27 -8.89 12.18 2.57
N LYS A 28 -9.70 11.18 2.88
CA LYS A 28 -11.04 11.38 3.41
C LYS A 28 -11.13 10.66 4.74
N GLY A 29 -11.16 11.42 5.83
CA GLY A 29 -11.09 10.84 7.17
C GLY A 29 -9.80 10.06 7.33
N SER A 30 -9.92 8.79 7.69
CA SER A 30 -8.78 7.89 7.88
C SER A 30 -8.45 7.07 6.64
N HIS A 31 -9.03 7.39 5.49
CA HIS A 31 -8.75 6.68 4.23
C HIS A 31 -7.93 7.55 3.31
N LEU A 32 -6.69 7.13 3.05
CA LEU A 32 -5.79 7.81 2.15
C LEU A 32 -5.79 7.11 0.81
N SER A 33 -6.08 7.85 -0.26
CA SER A 33 -6.11 7.29 -1.60
C SER A 33 -4.90 7.77 -2.39
N LEU A 34 -4.26 6.84 -3.10
CA LEU A 34 -3.11 7.12 -3.94
C LEU A 34 -3.44 6.83 -5.39
N LYS A 35 -2.81 7.59 -6.27
CA LYS A 35 -2.94 7.44 -7.72
C LYS A 35 -1.57 7.18 -8.33
N LYS A 36 -1.57 6.58 -9.51
CA LYS A 36 -0.35 6.36 -10.29
C LYS A 36 -0.67 6.62 -11.75
N GLU A 37 0.24 7.31 -12.43
CA GLU A 37 0.10 7.58 -13.85
C GLU A 37 -0.01 6.27 -14.64
N GLY A 38 -0.97 6.22 -15.55
CA GLY A 38 -1.23 5.03 -16.34
C GLY A 38 -2.11 3.99 -15.67
N VAL A 39 -2.52 4.22 -14.42
CA VAL A 39 -3.40 3.32 -13.68
C VAL A 39 -4.75 4.00 -13.48
N ALA A 40 -5.83 3.33 -13.86
CA ALA A 40 -7.16 3.93 -13.90
C ALA A 40 -7.87 3.95 -12.53
N PHE A 41 -7.33 3.28 -11.53
CA PHE A 41 -7.99 3.18 -10.23
C PHE A 41 -7.09 3.71 -9.11
N LEU A 42 -7.70 4.04 -7.97
CA LEU A 42 -6.98 4.48 -6.79
C LEU A 42 -6.72 3.31 -5.86
N VAL A 43 -5.59 3.36 -5.16
CA VAL A 43 -5.31 2.42 -4.08
C VAL A 43 -5.58 3.14 -2.76
N THR A 44 -6.39 2.55 -1.89
CA THR A 44 -6.77 3.18 -0.63
C THR A 44 -6.14 2.45 0.54
N VAL A 45 -5.51 3.23 1.43
CA VAL A 45 -4.87 2.73 2.64
C VAL A 45 -5.62 3.25 3.85
N PRO A 46 -6.16 2.38 4.71
CA PRO A 46 -6.83 2.82 5.93
C PRO A 46 -5.79 3.20 6.98
N LEU A 47 -5.84 4.46 7.45
CA LEU A 47 -4.84 5.00 8.38
C LEU A 47 -5.22 4.85 9.84
N HIS A 48 -6.46 4.46 10.14
CA HIS A 48 -6.96 4.41 11.51
C HIS A 48 -6.44 3.23 12.32
N ARG A 49 -5.81 2.27 11.68
CA ARG A 49 -5.30 1.08 12.35
C ARG A 49 -3.85 1.24 12.73
N ARG A 50 -3.46 0.58 13.81
CA ARG A 50 -2.08 0.55 14.26
C ARG A 50 -1.22 -0.24 13.26
N GLU A 51 -1.74 -1.39 12.86
CA GLU A 51 -1.13 -2.23 11.84
C GLU A 51 -2.22 -2.71 10.90
N LEU A 52 -1.86 -2.92 9.64
CA LEU A 52 -2.82 -3.43 8.68
C LEU A 52 -2.98 -4.93 8.83
N PRO A 53 -4.22 -5.45 8.83
CA PRO A 53 -4.42 -6.89 8.73
C PRO A 53 -3.74 -7.42 7.46
N ARG A 54 -3.20 -8.64 7.54
CA ARG A 54 -2.48 -9.22 6.40
C ARG A 54 -3.31 -9.30 5.13
N GLY A 55 -4.58 -9.64 5.24
CA GLY A 55 -5.46 -9.69 4.07
C GLY A 55 -5.63 -8.33 3.42
N THR A 56 -5.80 -7.29 4.22
CA THR A 56 -5.90 -5.92 3.73
C THR A 56 -4.59 -5.49 3.07
N LEU A 57 -3.47 -5.76 3.72
CA LEU A 57 -2.15 -5.44 3.16
C LEU A 57 -1.92 -6.15 1.84
N ARG A 58 -2.24 -7.44 1.78
CA ARG A 58 -2.08 -8.21 0.55
C ARG A 58 -2.89 -7.63 -0.59
N ALA A 59 -4.14 -7.25 -0.33
CA ALA A 59 -4.99 -6.64 -1.33
C ALA A 59 -4.40 -5.33 -1.85
N ILE A 60 -3.86 -4.51 -0.94
CA ILE A 60 -3.22 -3.25 -1.32
C ILE A 60 -2.00 -3.51 -2.21
N VAL A 61 -1.15 -4.44 -1.82
CA VAL A 61 0.06 -4.79 -2.58
C VAL A 61 -0.32 -5.28 -3.97
N GLU A 62 -1.32 -6.16 -4.06
CA GLU A 62 -1.79 -6.67 -5.35
C GLU A 62 -2.39 -5.56 -6.22
N ASP A 63 -3.21 -4.70 -5.64
CA ASP A 63 -3.81 -3.58 -6.35
C ASP A 63 -2.74 -2.61 -6.86
N ALA A 64 -1.66 -2.46 -6.12
CA ALA A 64 -0.55 -1.61 -6.54
C ALA A 64 0.30 -2.24 -7.65
N GLY A 65 0.01 -3.47 -8.04
CA GLY A 65 0.74 -4.17 -9.08
C GLY A 65 2.10 -4.69 -8.62
N LEU A 66 2.28 -4.85 -7.31
CA LEU A 66 3.55 -5.29 -6.74
C LEU A 66 3.49 -6.76 -6.33
N SER A 67 4.61 -7.45 -6.48
CA SER A 67 4.79 -8.74 -5.82
C SER A 67 5.14 -8.48 -4.35
N VAL A 68 5.01 -9.52 -3.52
CA VAL A 68 5.42 -9.42 -2.12
C VAL A 68 6.89 -9.02 -2.01
N GLU A 69 7.73 -9.61 -2.84
CA GLU A 69 9.17 -9.31 -2.83
C GLU A 69 9.46 -7.86 -3.20
N GLU A 70 8.79 -7.37 -4.24
CA GLU A 70 8.93 -5.97 -4.64
C GLU A 70 8.50 -5.03 -3.52
N PHE A 71 7.39 -5.34 -2.88
CA PHE A 71 6.90 -4.53 -1.76
C PHE A 71 7.90 -4.52 -0.59
N LEU A 72 8.44 -5.69 -0.24
CA LEU A 72 9.42 -5.79 0.84
C LEU A 72 10.66 -4.95 0.56
N ASP A 73 11.09 -4.90 -0.69
CA ASP A 73 12.24 -4.09 -1.09
C ASP A 73 11.99 -2.59 -0.97
N LEU A 74 10.72 -2.19 -0.98
CA LEU A 74 10.34 -0.78 -0.88
C LEU A 74 10.12 -0.30 0.57
N LEU A 75 10.11 -1.22 1.52
CA LEU A 75 9.93 -0.87 2.93
C LEU A 75 11.16 -0.18 3.52
#